data_3f37f83ad1140fbbe5eeceda3cbbefc8
#
_entry.id   3f37f83ad1140fbbe5eeceda3cbbefc8
#
_cell.length_a   1.000
_cell.length_b   1.000
_cell.length_c   1.000
_cell.angle_alpha   90.00
_cell.angle_beta   90.00
_cell.angle_gamma   90.00
#
_symmetry.space_group_name_H-M   'P 1'
#
loop_
_entity.id
_entity.type
_entity.pdbx_description
1 polymer ?
#
loop_
_entity_poly.entity_id
_entity_poly.type
_entity_poly.pdbx_seq_one_letter_code
_entity_poly.pdbx_strand_id
1 'polypeptide(L)'
;MITPTKLLYDWIEPSIVAQKLIQKFGEAGFIWLDGDGRETGQWVILGADPIEQMSARGMPNSDKGTNPFQILRSLKPGHWTGWLSYEAGAWIEPKNPWQE
;
A
#
# COMPACT_ATOMS: atom_id res chain seq x y z
N MET A 1 6.00 7.82 18.84
CA MET A 1 6.14 6.91 17.67
C MET A 1 5.93 5.48 18.12
N ILE A 2 5.10 4.74 17.40
CA ILE A 2 4.85 3.33 17.70
C ILE A 2 5.96 2.50 17.07
N THR A 3 6.68 1.74 17.90
CA THR A 3 7.71 0.83 17.41
C THR A 3 7.05 -0.50 17.03
N PRO A 4 7.26 -1.02 15.81
CA PRO A 4 6.68 -2.30 15.44
C PRO A 4 7.18 -3.42 16.34
N THR A 5 6.26 -4.27 16.77
CA THR A 5 6.58 -5.46 17.52
C THR A 5 6.60 -6.66 16.59
N LYS A 6 7.68 -7.44 16.65
CA LYS A 6 7.84 -8.62 15.81
C LYS A 6 7.65 -9.87 16.65
N LEU A 7 6.64 -10.66 16.27
CA LEU A 7 6.36 -11.94 16.91
C LEU A 7 6.52 -13.04 15.87
N LEU A 8 6.98 -14.20 16.31
CA LEU A 8 7.17 -15.36 15.44
C LEU A 8 6.18 -16.45 15.80
N TYR A 9 5.49 -16.96 14.78
CA TYR A 9 4.50 -18.02 14.92
C TYR A 9 4.79 -19.12 13.90
N ASP A 10 4.20 -20.29 14.11
CA ASP A 10 4.19 -21.32 13.10
C ASP A 10 3.42 -20.86 11.87
N TRP A 11 3.72 -21.45 10.72
CA TRP A 11 3.05 -21.10 9.48
C TRP A 11 1.54 -21.33 9.58
N ILE A 12 0.78 -20.32 9.17
CA ILE A 12 -0.67 -20.40 9.05
C ILE A 12 -1.03 -20.05 7.62
N GLU A 13 -1.95 -20.82 7.03
CA GLU A 13 -2.39 -20.57 5.65
C GLU A 13 -2.89 -19.13 5.50
N PRO A 14 -2.38 -18.36 4.51
CA PRO A 14 -2.77 -16.95 4.36
C PRO A 14 -4.26 -16.70 4.24
N SER A 15 -5.00 -17.59 3.58
CA SER A 15 -6.45 -17.44 3.44
C SER A 15 -7.17 -17.47 4.79
N ILE A 16 -6.67 -18.27 5.73
CA ILE A 16 -7.24 -18.34 7.08
C ILE A 16 -6.96 -17.05 7.85
N VAL A 17 -5.74 -16.55 7.74
CA VAL A 17 -5.36 -15.27 8.37
C VAL A 17 -6.20 -14.15 7.80
N ALA A 18 -6.37 -14.10 6.47
CA ALA A 18 -7.17 -13.09 5.79
C ALA A 18 -8.62 -13.08 6.31
N GLN A 19 -9.24 -14.25 6.41
CA GLN A 19 -10.60 -14.36 6.92
C GLN A 19 -10.72 -13.80 8.33
N LYS A 20 -9.78 -14.13 9.20
CA LYS A 20 -9.80 -13.67 10.59
C LYS A 20 -9.58 -12.17 10.70
N LEU A 21 -8.70 -11.62 9.87
CA LEU A 21 -8.46 -10.18 9.85
C LEU A 21 -9.70 -9.42 9.37
N ILE A 22 -10.35 -9.91 8.33
CA ILE A 22 -11.56 -9.28 7.81
C ILE A 22 -12.70 -9.37 8.83
N GLN A 23 -12.85 -10.51 9.48
CA GLN A 23 -13.88 -10.68 10.52
C GLN A 23 -13.68 -9.73 11.69
N LYS A 24 -12.42 -9.50 12.08
CA LYS A 24 -12.11 -8.66 13.23
C LYS A 24 -12.13 -7.17 12.89
N PHE A 25 -11.58 -6.77 11.74
CA PHE A 25 -11.35 -5.37 11.41
C PHE A 25 -12.16 -4.86 10.23
N GLY A 26 -12.88 -5.72 9.52
CA GLY A 26 -13.61 -5.36 8.31
C GLY A 26 -12.71 -5.31 7.09
N GLU A 27 -13.32 -5.02 5.94
CA GLU A 27 -12.62 -5.00 4.65
C GLU A 27 -11.89 -3.69 4.39
N ALA A 28 -12.34 -2.59 4.99
CA ALA A 28 -11.74 -1.29 4.75
C ALA A 28 -10.29 -1.27 5.26
N GLY A 29 -9.37 -0.93 4.35
CA GLY A 29 -7.95 -0.90 4.68
C GLY A 29 -7.27 -2.26 4.73
N PHE A 30 -7.99 -3.34 4.42
CA PHE A 30 -7.38 -4.67 4.33
C PHE A 30 -6.54 -4.78 3.06
N ILE A 31 -5.35 -5.37 3.20
CA ILE A 31 -4.47 -5.63 2.06
C ILE A 31 -3.95 -7.06 2.11
N TRP A 32 -3.73 -7.60 0.93
CA TRP A 32 -3.17 -8.94 0.75
C TRP A 32 -2.26 -8.93 -0.48
N LEU A 33 -0.98 -9.11 -0.26
CA LEU A 33 0.02 -9.17 -1.32
C LEU A 33 0.65 -10.56 -1.31
N ASP A 34 0.45 -11.30 -2.41
CA ASP A 34 1.01 -12.62 -2.58
C ASP A 34 2.31 -12.57 -3.38
N GLY A 35 3.26 -13.39 -2.98
CA GLY A 35 4.38 -13.72 -3.83
C GLY A 35 4.00 -14.80 -4.83
N ASP A 36 4.87 -15.04 -5.82
CA ASP A 36 4.63 -16.04 -6.86
C ASP A 36 5.11 -17.45 -6.48
N GLY A 37 5.58 -17.63 -5.25
CA GLY A 37 6.10 -18.91 -4.76
C GLY A 37 7.53 -19.22 -5.20
N ARG A 38 8.13 -18.36 -6.01
CA ARG A 38 9.53 -18.51 -6.43
C ARG A 38 10.46 -17.95 -5.36
N GLU A 39 11.76 -18.17 -5.51
CA GLU A 39 12.74 -17.71 -4.55
C GLU A 39 12.63 -16.23 -4.23
N THR A 40 12.32 -15.41 -5.22
CA THR A 40 12.16 -13.95 -5.06
C THR A 40 10.75 -13.54 -4.65
N GLY A 41 9.77 -14.46 -4.66
CA GLY A 41 8.38 -14.18 -4.37
C GLY A 41 7.81 -15.08 -3.28
N GLN A 42 8.60 -15.36 -2.24
CA GLN A 42 8.17 -16.26 -1.16
C GLN A 42 7.35 -15.58 -0.08
N TRP A 43 7.31 -14.27 -0.07
CA TRP A 43 6.65 -13.52 0.98
C TRP A 43 5.18 -13.30 0.68
N VAL A 44 4.37 -13.43 1.72
CA VAL A 44 2.97 -13.03 1.69
C VAL A 44 2.81 -11.96 2.75
N ILE A 45 2.22 -10.84 2.38
CA ILE A 45 2.01 -9.72 3.28
C ILE A 45 0.50 -9.49 3.43
N LEU A 46 0.02 -9.54 4.65
CA LEU A 46 -1.36 -9.27 4.98
C LEU A 46 -1.40 -8.12 5.98
N GLY A 47 -2.31 -7.19 5.79
CA GLY A 47 -2.46 -6.07 6.70
C GLY A 47 -3.93 -5.70 6.88
N ALA A 48 -4.23 -5.15 8.05
CA ALA A 48 -5.57 -4.70 8.40
C ALA A 48 -5.48 -3.59 9.43
N ASP A 49 -6.56 -2.85 9.58
CA ASP A 49 -6.70 -1.78 10.56
C ASP A 49 -5.53 -0.78 10.49
N PRO A 50 -5.37 -0.10 9.35
CA PRO A 50 -4.25 0.83 9.17
C PRO A 50 -4.35 2.01 10.15
N ILE A 51 -3.19 2.44 10.65
CA ILE A 51 -3.11 3.61 11.53
C ILE A 51 -3.32 4.90 10.74
N GLU A 52 -2.79 4.94 9.53
CA GLU A 52 -2.93 6.07 8.62
C GLU A 52 -3.19 5.59 7.21
N GLN A 53 -3.96 6.37 6.46
CA GLN A 53 -4.16 6.15 5.04
C GLN A 53 -3.96 7.46 4.31
N MET A 54 -3.31 7.40 3.16
CA MET A 54 -3.05 8.56 2.33
C MET A 54 -3.40 8.25 0.89
N SER A 55 -3.91 9.27 0.19
CA SER A 55 -4.26 9.17 -1.22
C SER A 55 -3.76 10.39 -1.97
N ALA A 56 -3.34 10.17 -3.21
CA ALA A 56 -3.02 11.23 -4.15
C ALA A 56 -3.93 11.06 -5.37
N ARG A 57 -4.48 12.16 -5.85
CA ARG A 57 -5.39 12.14 -7.00
C ARG A 57 -5.11 13.32 -7.92
N GLY A 58 -5.59 13.21 -9.14
CA GLY A 58 -5.48 14.27 -10.12
C GLY A 58 -4.17 14.27 -10.88
N MET A 59 -4.07 15.19 -11.81
CA MET A 59 -2.94 15.32 -12.73
C MET A 59 -2.14 16.58 -12.41
N PRO A 60 -0.86 16.66 -12.86
CA PRO A 60 0.00 17.82 -12.53
C PRO A 60 -0.54 19.16 -13.00
N ASN A 61 -1.36 19.17 -14.06
CA ASN A 61 -1.96 20.38 -14.59
C ASN A 61 -3.31 20.72 -13.99
N SER A 62 -3.73 19.97 -12.98
CA SER A 62 -5.00 20.18 -12.27
C SER A 62 -4.77 20.98 -10.99
N ASP A 63 -5.66 21.94 -10.71
CA ASP A 63 -5.59 22.72 -9.47
C ASP A 63 -5.75 21.87 -8.21
N LYS A 64 -6.37 20.70 -8.36
CA LYS A 64 -6.64 19.79 -7.24
C LYS A 64 -5.72 18.57 -7.22
N GLY A 65 -4.72 18.56 -8.11
CA GLY A 65 -3.79 17.45 -8.18
C GLY A 65 -2.89 17.38 -6.96
N THR A 66 -2.65 16.18 -6.47
CA THR A 66 -1.72 15.91 -5.37
C THR A 66 -0.57 15.05 -5.87
N ASN A 67 0.65 15.53 -5.71
CA ASN A 67 1.84 14.80 -6.17
C ASN A 67 2.08 13.56 -5.28
N PRO A 68 1.93 12.34 -5.83
CA PRO A 68 2.10 11.13 -5.03
C PRO A 68 3.52 10.96 -4.50
N PHE A 69 4.53 11.48 -5.20
CA PHE A 69 5.92 11.35 -4.77
C PHE A 69 6.23 12.26 -3.60
N GLN A 70 5.56 13.41 -3.48
CA GLN A 70 5.67 14.25 -2.29
C GLN A 70 5.03 13.57 -1.08
N ILE A 71 3.91 12.89 -1.27
CA ILE A 71 3.30 12.09 -0.20
C ILE A 71 4.26 11.03 0.29
N LEU A 72 4.88 10.28 -0.64
CA LEU A 72 5.84 9.25 -0.28
C LEU A 72 7.01 9.81 0.55
N ARG A 73 7.52 10.99 0.17
CA ARG A 73 8.62 11.62 0.91
C ARG A 73 8.21 12.10 2.29
N SER A 74 6.93 12.36 2.50
CA SER A 74 6.41 12.88 3.77
C SER A 74 6.02 11.78 4.75
N LEU A 75 6.07 10.50 4.35
CA LEU A 75 5.66 9.40 5.20
C LEU A 75 6.52 9.30 6.45
N LYS A 76 5.87 9.15 7.59
CA LYS A 76 6.55 8.91 8.86
C LYS A 76 7.15 7.50 8.88
N PRO A 77 8.16 7.25 9.72
CA PRO A 77 8.70 5.90 9.86
C PRO A 77 7.63 4.88 10.21
N GLY A 78 7.72 3.70 9.60
CA GLY A 78 6.75 2.63 9.81
C GLY A 78 6.69 1.72 8.59
N HIS A 79 5.73 0.80 8.61
CA HIS A 79 5.45 -0.08 7.50
C HIS A 79 4.29 0.49 6.69
N TRP A 80 4.54 0.77 5.43
CA TRP A 80 3.56 1.34 4.52
C TRP A 80 3.35 0.41 3.35
N THR A 81 2.10 0.24 2.94
CA THR A 81 1.74 -0.59 1.81
C THR A 81 0.73 0.16 0.95
N GLY A 82 0.88 0.03 -0.36
CA GLY A 82 -0.02 0.69 -1.28
C GLY A 82 0.41 0.45 -2.72
N TRP A 83 -0.08 1.30 -3.60
CA TRP A 83 0.29 1.22 -5.00
C TRP A 83 0.34 2.62 -5.62
N LEU A 84 1.07 2.70 -6.73
CA LEU A 84 1.08 3.86 -7.60
C LEU A 84 0.45 3.44 -8.92
N SER A 85 -0.52 4.22 -9.41
CA SER A 85 -1.09 3.95 -10.73
C SER A 85 -0.09 4.33 -11.81
N TYR A 86 -0.31 3.80 -13.00
CA TYR A 86 0.53 4.14 -14.17
C TYR A 86 0.58 5.65 -14.40
N GLU A 87 -0.54 6.33 -14.21
CA GLU A 87 -0.68 7.76 -14.42
C GLU A 87 0.14 8.59 -13.42
N ALA A 88 0.63 8.00 -12.35
CA ALA A 88 1.55 8.69 -11.44
C ALA A 88 2.81 9.18 -12.17
N GLY A 89 3.18 8.52 -13.28
CA GLY A 89 4.30 8.94 -14.11
C GLY A 89 4.15 10.34 -14.69
N ALA A 90 2.92 10.85 -14.79
CA ALA A 90 2.68 12.21 -15.26
C ALA A 90 3.35 13.27 -14.37
N TRP A 91 3.58 12.96 -13.10
CA TRP A 91 4.24 13.86 -12.16
C TRP A 91 5.77 13.89 -12.34
N ILE A 92 6.31 12.92 -13.09
CA ILE A 92 7.74 12.85 -13.43
C ILE A 92 7.96 13.35 -14.85
N GLU A 93 7.08 12.97 -15.78
CA GLU A 93 7.18 13.30 -17.21
C GLU A 93 5.91 14.02 -17.67
N PRO A 94 5.68 15.26 -17.24
CA PRO A 94 4.43 15.96 -17.52
C PRO A 94 4.19 16.30 -18.98
N LYS A 95 5.22 16.19 -19.84
CA LYS A 95 5.11 16.49 -21.27
C LYS A 95 4.45 15.37 -22.07
N ASN A 96 4.36 14.17 -21.52
CA ASN A 96 3.70 13.07 -22.19
C ASN A 96 2.18 13.22 -22.13
N PRO A 97 1.45 12.69 -23.12
CA PRO A 97 -0.02 12.81 -23.15
C PRO A 97 -0.66 11.83 -22.17
N TRP A 98 -0.64 12.18 -20.89
CA TRP A 98 -1.23 11.37 -19.85
C TRP A 98 -2.74 11.56 -19.79
N GLN A 99 -3.46 10.49 -19.49
CA GLN A 99 -4.91 10.51 -19.26
C GLN A 99 -5.22 9.94 -17.89
N GLU A 100 -6.20 10.53 -17.27
CA GLU A 100 -6.70 10.08 -15.98
C GLU A 100 -7.51 8.80 -16.08
#